data_6496a46af4a1834a3b60060faea9c94a
#
_entry.id   6496a46af4a1834a3b60060faea9c94a
#
_cell.length_a   1.000
_cell.length_b   1.000
_cell.length_c   1.000
_cell.angle_alpha   90.00
_cell.angle_beta   90.00
_cell.angle_gamma   90.00
#
_symmetry.space_group_name_H-M   'P 1'
#
loop_
_entity.id
_entity.type
_entity.pdbx_description
1 polymer ?
#
loop_
_entity_poly.entity_id
_entity_poly.type
_entity_poly.pdbx_seq_one_letter_code
_entity_poly.pdbx_strand_id
1 'polypeptide(L)'
;RTCLPPLTREEFMSDTELIARLFPTEGIHACEEVGKVRLPVDMNKIASLHEVTLRMEHVKIRYGSRTILKDLDWEIKNGEKWALFGPNGAGKSTLLSLVYADNPQSYANTLYLFDRKRGSGESIWDIKKRIGYVSPEMHLYYKENVPTLNIVGSGFFDSIGLFRKCNAEQETVALEWMKVFGIEHLKDRLFLTLSSGEQRLALLARAFVKDPDLIILDEPLHGLDVSNKKKAAAIIEQFCDRPGKTLIYVTHYPHELPACVDKRFELVKHA
;
A
#
# COMPACT_ATOMS: atom_id res chain seq x y z
N ARG A 1 39.78 -2.36 -20.87
CA ARG A 1 38.77 -1.81 -19.89
C ARG A 1 38.91 -0.30 -19.91
N THR A 2 38.16 0.39 -20.77
CA THR A 2 38.05 1.83 -20.83
C THR A 2 37.06 2.25 -19.72
N CYS A 3 37.57 2.83 -18.62
CA CYS A 3 36.72 3.53 -17.68
C CYS A 3 36.20 4.81 -18.35
N LEU A 4 34.89 4.98 -18.38
CA LEU A 4 34.29 6.24 -18.75
C LEU A 4 34.63 7.29 -17.67
N PRO A 5 34.82 8.57 -18.04
CA PRO A 5 35.05 9.63 -17.06
C PRO A 5 33.83 9.75 -16.11
N PRO A 6 34.02 10.16 -14.86
CA PRO A 6 32.93 10.34 -13.91
C PRO A 6 32.02 11.45 -14.41
N LEU A 7 30.75 11.11 -14.62
CA LEU A 7 29.68 12.07 -14.93
C LEU A 7 29.24 12.77 -13.64
N THR A 8 28.91 14.05 -13.74
CA THR A 8 28.21 14.75 -12.64
C THR A 8 26.79 14.18 -12.51
N ARG A 9 26.18 14.37 -11.34
CA ARG A 9 24.81 13.91 -11.08
C ARG A 9 23.80 14.49 -12.07
N GLU A 10 24.00 15.73 -12.50
CA GLU A 10 23.12 16.43 -13.45
C GLU A 10 23.31 15.87 -14.87
N GLU A 11 24.53 15.61 -15.30
CA GLU A 11 24.84 14.98 -16.58
C GLU A 11 24.29 13.55 -16.65
N PHE A 12 24.41 12.77 -15.56
CA PHE A 12 23.82 11.44 -15.46
C PHE A 12 22.28 11.47 -15.56
N MET A 13 21.63 12.44 -14.91
CA MET A 13 20.16 12.54 -14.90
C MET A 13 19.59 13.12 -16.20
N SER A 14 20.40 13.83 -17.00
CA SER A 14 20.01 14.37 -18.30
C SER A 14 20.26 13.43 -19.47
N ASP A 15 21.09 12.41 -19.29
CA ASP A 15 21.40 11.43 -20.34
C ASP A 15 20.34 10.30 -20.37
N THR A 16 19.26 10.58 -21.08
CA THR A 16 18.14 9.65 -21.25
C THR A 16 18.55 8.31 -21.89
N GLU A 17 19.60 8.33 -22.73
CA GLU A 17 20.09 7.13 -23.42
C GLU A 17 20.96 6.26 -22.49
N LEU A 18 21.75 6.87 -21.63
CA LEU A 18 22.53 6.18 -20.60
C LEU A 18 21.62 5.58 -19.53
N ILE A 19 20.60 6.32 -19.11
CA ILE A 19 19.58 5.85 -18.16
C ILE A 19 18.81 4.66 -18.77
N ALA A 20 18.40 4.72 -20.02
CA ALA A 20 17.73 3.62 -20.71
C ALA A 20 18.61 2.36 -20.87
N ARG A 21 19.92 2.53 -20.97
CA ARG A 21 20.88 1.38 -21.06
C ARG A 21 21.22 0.77 -19.71
N LEU A 22 21.33 1.59 -18.66
CA LEU A 22 21.66 1.14 -17.30
C LEU A 22 20.41 0.64 -16.54
N PHE A 23 19.29 1.21 -16.85
CA PHE A 23 17.98 0.84 -16.34
C PHE A 23 17.04 0.60 -17.54
N PRO A 24 17.14 -0.57 -18.20
CA PRO A 24 16.22 -0.86 -19.29
C PRO A 24 14.80 -0.63 -18.78
N THR A 25 14.11 0.29 -19.46
CA THR A 25 12.71 0.64 -19.22
C THR A 25 11.77 -0.45 -19.74
N GLU A 26 12.12 -1.69 -19.49
CA GLU A 26 11.10 -2.71 -19.33
C GLU A 26 10.40 -2.38 -18.03
N GLY A 27 9.44 -1.46 -18.12
CA GLY A 27 8.48 -1.26 -17.06
C GLY A 27 8.01 -2.62 -16.63
N ILE A 28 7.68 -2.78 -15.34
CA ILE A 28 7.02 -3.97 -14.84
C ILE A 28 5.62 -3.99 -15.49
N HIS A 29 5.57 -4.10 -16.81
CA HIS A 29 4.37 -4.39 -17.54
C HIS A 29 4.09 -5.88 -17.32
N ALA A 30 3.43 -6.15 -16.19
CA ALA A 30 3.18 -7.48 -15.65
C ALA A 30 2.24 -8.32 -16.52
N CYS A 31 1.66 -7.76 -17.58
CA CYS A 31 0.42 -8.31 -18.12
C CYS A 31 0.53 -9.49 -19.07
N GLU A 32 1.70 -9.90 -19.57
CA GLU A 32 1.72 -10.97 -20.59
C GLU A 32 2.15 -12.35 -20.08
N GLU A 33 2.84 -12.48 -18.93
CA GLU A 33 3.35 -13.76 -18.44
C GLU A 33 2.72 -14.29 -17.15
N VAL A 34 2.04 -13.45 -16.38
CA VAL A 34 1.33 -13.90 -15.18
C VAL A 34 -0.13 -14.12 -15.53
N GLY A 35 -0.52 -15.37 -15.77
CA GLY A 35 -1.91 -15.74 -16.03
C GLY A 35 -2.86 -15.19 -14.94
N LYS A 36 -4.13 -14.96 -15.30
CA LYS A 36 -5.16 -14.49 -14.35
C LYS A 36 -5.18 -15.39 -13.12
N VAL A 37 -4.81 -14.84 -11.98
CA VAL A 37 -4.83 -15.52 -10.69
C VAL A 37 -6.25 -15.45 -10.14
N ARG A 38 -6.81 -16.57 -9.66
CA ARG A 38 -8.10 -16.53 -8.97
C ARG A 38 -7.91 -15.88 -7.60
N LEU A 39 -8.41 -14.67 -7.44
CA LEU A 39 -8.38 -13.98 -6.15
C LEU A 39 -9.42 -14.58 -5.19
N PRO A 40 -9.07 -14.78 -3.90
CA PRO A 40 -9.98 -15.31 -2.88
C PRO A 40 -10.89 -14.18 -2.34
N VAL A 41 -11.75 -13.68 -3.19
CA VAL A 41 -12.68 -12.59 -2.90
C VAL A 41 -14.07 -12.98 -3.33
N ASP A 42 -15.07 -12.51 -2.60
CA ASP A 42 -16.47 -12.68 -2.99
C ASP A 42 -16.78 -11.78 -4.19
N MET A 43 -16.86 -12.38 -5.38
CA MET A 43 -17.18 -11.66 -6.62
C MET A 43 -18.61 -11.12 -6.63
N ASN A 44 -19.48 -11.63 -5.75
CA ASN A 44 -20.88 -11.18 -5.61
C ASN A 44 -21.02 -10.06 -4.56
N LYS A 45 -19.93 -9.73 -3.84
CA LYS A 45 -19.96 -8.63 -2.89
C LYS A 45 -20.25 -7.34 -3.64
N ILE A 46 -21.40 -6.75 -3.34
CA ILE A 46 -21.82 -5.46 -3.90
C ILE A 46 -20.75 -4.42 -3.55
N ALA A 47 -20.27 -3.71 -4.55
CA ALA A 47 -19.33 -2.62 -4.34
C ALA A 47 -19.90 -1.63 -3.31
N SER A 48 -19.07 -1.18 -2.40
CA SER A 48 -19.48 -0.24 -1.37
C SER A 48 -20.03 1.05 -2.02
N LEU A 49 -21.24 1.42 -1.65
CA LEU A 49 -21.94 2.59 -2.18
C LEU A 49 -21.41 3.85 -1.48
N HIS A 50 -20.28 4.34 -1.89
CA HIS A 50 -19.78 5.68 -1.54
C HIS A 50 -19.24 6.35 -2.81
N GLU A 51 -19.39 7.66 -2.88
CA GLU A 51 -18.94 8.45 -4.02
C GLU A 51 -17.46 8.88 -3.83
N VAL A 52 -17.16 9.39 -2.64
CA VAL A 52 -15.83 9.90 -2.28
C VAL A 52 -15.19 8.97 -1.26
N THR A 53 -14.05 8.39 -1.63
CA THR A 53 -13.24 7.54 -0.72
C THR A 53 -12.47 8.37 0.29
N LEU A 54 -11.87 9.47 -0.17
CA LEU A 54 -11.09 10.41 0.65
C LEU A 54 -11.37 11.83 0.18
N ARG A 55 -11.62 12.75 1.12
CA ARG A 55 -11.57 14.18 0.86
C ARG A 55 -10.93 14.90 2.04
N MET A 56 -9.94 15.69 1.73
CA MET A 56 -9.19 16.56 2.62
C MET A 56 -9.40 18.01 2.20
N GLU A 57 -9.74 18.87 3.14
CA GLU A 57 -9.98 20.29 2.90
C GLU A 57 -9.13 21.10 3.86
N HIS A 58 -8.21 21.92 3.31
CA HIS A 58 -7.29 22.80 4.05
C HIS A 58 -6.53 22.10 5.18
N VAL A 59 -6.12 20.84 4.97
CA VAL A 59 -5.47 20.02 6.00
C VAL A 59 -4.13 20.61 6.38
N LYS A 60 -3.95 20.78 7.69
CA LYS A 60 -2.72 21.27 8.29
C LYS A 60 -2.26 20.39 9.42
N ILE A 61 -1.03 19.87 9.32
CA ILE A 61 -0.42 19.03 10.36
C ILE A 61 0.83 19.71 10.90
N ARG A 62 0.90 19.77 12.22
CA ARG A 62 1.99 20.44 12.92
C ARG A 62 2.44 19.61 14.14
N TYR A 63 3.75 19.48 14.31
CA TYR A 63 4.38 18.89 15.49
C TYR A 63 5.31 19.92 16.13
N GLY A 64 4.92 20.43 17.29
CA GLY A 64 5.62 21.55 17.92
C GLY A 64 5.67 22.79 17.01
N SER A 65 6.87 23.29 16.74
CA SER A 65 7.09 24.43 15.82
C SER A 65 7.09 24.05 14.33
N ARG A 66 7.24 22.75 14.01
CA ARG A 66 7.40 22.26 12.63
C ARG A 66 6.04 21.97 11.99
N THR A 67 5.75 22.63 10.87
CA THR A 67 4.61 22.31 10.02
C THR A 67 5.03 21.24 9.01
N ILE A 68 4.30 20.12 8.96
CA ILE A 68 4.55 19.00 8.06
C ILE A 68 3.67 19.10 6.81
N LEU A 69 2.37 19.35 7.01
CA LEU A 69 1.40 19.58 5.94
C LEU A 69 0.79 20.96 6.15
N LYS A 70 0.65 21.71 5.07
CA LYS A 70 0.13 23.09 5.11
C LYS A 70 -0.88 23.26 4.00
N ASP A 71 -2.14 23.54 4.39
CA ASP A 71 -3.21 23.91 3.48
C ASP A 71 -3.36 22.92 2.31
N LEU A 72 -3.54 21.63 2.65
CA LEU A 72 -3.56 20.55 1.69
C LEU A 72 -5.00 20.15 1.38
N ASP A 73 -5.34 20.21 0.08
CA ASP A 73 -6.59 19.74 -0.48
C ASP A 73 -6.32 18.50 -1.34
N TRP A 74 -7.09 17.44 -1.12
CA TRP A 74 -7.01 16.24 -1.93
C TRP A 74 -8.34 15.49 -1.92
N GLU A 75 -8.84 15.14 -3.09
CA GLU A 75 -10.05 14.32 -3.23
C GLU A 75 -9.76 13.07 -4.06
N ILE A 76 -10.21 11.93 -3.57
CA ILE A 76 -10.15 10.63 -4.24
C ILE A 76 -11.56 10.07 -4.30
N LYS A 77 -12.06 9.87 -5.52
CA LYS A 77 -13.36 9.23 -5.75
C LYS A 77 -13.25 7.71 -5.65
N ASN A 78 -14.40 7.08 -5.44
CA ASN A 78 -14.49 5.62 -5.40
C ASN A 78 -13.97 5.00 -6.70
N GLY A 79 -13.10 4.02 -6.57
CA GLY A 79 -12.51 3.31 -7.71
C GLY A 79 -11.31 3.98 -8.38
N GLU A 80 -10.87 5.16 -7.94
CA GLU A 80 -9.67 5.81 -8.50
C GLU A 80 -8.37 5.18 -7.99
N LYS A 81 -7.30 5.25 -8.82
CA LYS A 81 -5.98 4.71 -8.53
C LYS A 81 -4.93 5.81 -8.60
N TRP A 82 -4.44 6.19 -7.44
CA TRP A 82 -3.53 7.31 -7.28
C TRP A 82 -2.12 6.90 -6.92
N ALA A 83 -1.13 7.51 -7.57
CA ALA A 83 0.25 7.51 -7.09
C ALA A 83 0.50 8.74 -6.22
N LEU A 84 1.05 8.52 -5.04
CA LEU A 84 1.49 9.58 -4.14
C LEU A 84 3.01 9.72 -4.23
N PHE A 85 3.47 10.85 -4.72
CA PHE A 85 4.89 11.20 -4.84
C PHE A 85 5.29 12.30 -3.86
N GLY A 86 6.58 12.46 -3.72
CA GLY A 86 7.20 13.55 -2.95
C GLY A 86 8.56 13.14 -2.37
N PRO A 87 9.43 14.10 -2.09
CA PRO A 87 10.76 13.81 -1.52
C PRO A 87 10.64 13.22 -0.12
N ASN A 88 11.77 12.65 0.36
CA ASN A 88 11.85 12.17 1.73
C ASN A 88 11.63 13.34 2.72
N GLY A 89 10.78 13.08 3.72
CA GLY A 89 10.39 14.10 4.69
C GLY A 89 9.35 15.12 4.20
N ALA A 90 8.73 14.92 3.04
CA ALA A 90 7.61 15.74 2.56
C ALA A 90 6.30 15.52 3.33
N GLY A 91 6.23 14.50 4.19
CA GLY A 91 5.04 14.21 4.98
C GLY A 91 4.15 13.10 4.41
N LYS A 92 4.63 12.27 3.46
CA LYS A 92 3.85 11.15 2.89
C LYS A 92 3.31 10.22 3.97
N SER A 93 4.15 9.70 4.86
CA SER A 93 3.72 8.80 5.94
C SER A 93 2.76 9.50 6.92
N THR A 94 2.96 10.81 7.17
CA THR A 94 2.03 11.62 7.98
C THR A 94 0.67 11.73 7.30
N LEU A 95 0.64 11.97 5.99
CA LEU A 95 -0.59 12.03 5.20
C LEU A 95 -1.32 10.68 5.23
N LEU A 96 -0.60 9.58 5.00
CA LEU A 96 -1.17 8.23 5.05
C LEU A 96 -1.69 7.88 6.45
N SER A 97 -1.03 8.33 7.52
CA SER A 97 -1.50 8.11 8.90
C SER A 97 -2.84 8.80 9.20
N LEU A 98 -3.13 9.93 8.54
CA LEU A 98 -4.45 10.56 8.61
C LEU A 98 -5.52 9.70 7.92
N VAL A 99 -5.19 9.18 6.73
CA VAL A 99 -6.12 8.35 5.95
C VAL A 99 -6.40 7.03 6.65
N TYR A 100 -5.37 6.37 7.18
CA TYR A 100 -5.50 5.11 7.93
C TYR A 100 -6.06 5.30 9.35
N ALA A 101 -6.39 6.55 9.72
CA ALA A 101 -7.01 6.92 10.99
C ALA A 101 -6.15 6.67 12.24
N ASP A 102 -4.82 6.61 12.10
CA ASP A 102 -3.89 6.46 13.24
C ASP A 102 -3.42 7.80 13.81
N ASN A 103 -3.62 8.89 13.09
CA ASN A 103 -3.18 10.21 13.53
C ASN A 103 -4.32 10.97 14.23
N PRO A 104 -4.17 11.33 15.51
CA PRO A 104 -5.20 12.06 16.27
C PRO A 104 -5.51 13.46 15.68
N GLN A 105 -4.59 14.07 14.94
CA GLN A 105 -4.85 15.35 14.27
C GLN A 105 -5.88 15.24 13.14
N SER A 106 -6.29 14.02 12.76
CA SER A 106 -7.40 13.82 11.83
C SER A 106 -8.72 14.42 12.34
N TYR A 107 -8.92 14.51 13.67
CA TYR A 107 -10.11 15.13 14.28
C TYR A 107 -10.06 16.65 14.30
N ALA A 108 -8.86 17.24 14.20
CA ALA A 108 -8.67 18.71 14.17
C ALA A 108 -8.70 19.28 12.77
N ASN A 109 -8.82 18.43 11.76
CA ASN A 109 -8.84 18.82 10.34
C ASN A 109 -10.15 18.40 9.68
N THR A 110 -10.48 19.04 8.56
CA THR A 110 -11.63 18.63 7.75
C THR A 110 -11.23 17.48 6.84
N LEU A 111 -11.62 16.29 7.26
CA LEU A 111 -11.32 15.03 6.59
C LEU A 111 -12.59 14.18 6.47
N TYR A 112 -12.84 13.68 5.26
CA TYR A 112 -13.92 12.73 4.98
C TYR A 112 -13.32 11.41 4.50
N LEU A 113 -13.84 10.32 5.00
CA LEU A 113 -13.53 8.96 4.56
C LEU A 113 -14.83 8.23 4.26
N PHE A 114 -14.96 7.71 3.04
CA PHE A 114 -16.14 6.99 2.57
C PHE A 114 -17.42 7.79 2.76
N ASP A 115 -17.43 9.05 2.30
CA ASP A 115 -18.48 10.06 2.43
C ASP A 115 -18.79 10.55 3.85
N ARG A 116 -18.08 10.05 4.88
CA ARG A 116 -18.33 10.44 6.27
C ARG A 116 -17.23 11.35 6.79
N LYS A 117 -17.64 12.47 7.39
CA LYS A 117 -16.70 13.37 8.07
C LYS A 117 -16.10 12.69 9.29
N ARG A 118 -14.77 12.81 9.48
CA ARG A 118 -14.11 12.30 10.68
C ARG A 118 -14.65 12.97 11.93
N GLY A 119 -14.96 12.15 12.96
CA GLY A 119 -15.52 12.62 14.22
C GLY A 119 -17.04 12.79 14.20
N SER A 120 -17.74 12.32 13.17
CA SER A 120 -19.22 12.34 13.11
C SER A 120 -19.91 11.15 13.81
N GLY A 121 -19.15 10.39 14.61
CA GLY A 121 -19.66 9.25 15.38
C GLY A 121 -19.23 7.88 14.86
N GLU A 122 -18.46 7.82 13.77
CA GLU A 122 -17.89 6.58 13.29
C GLU A 122 -16.74 6.08 14.19
N SER A 123 -16.68 4.77 14.37
CA SER A 123 -15.56 4.12 15.05
C SER A 123 -14.33 4.08 14.15
N ILE A 124 -13.14 4.22 14.74
CA ILE A 124 -11.86 3.99 14.04
C ILE A 124 -11.80 2.60 13.40
N TRP A 125 -12.43 1.62 14.04
CA TRP A 125 -12.50 0.25 13.56
C TRP A 125 -13.40 0.09 12.33
N ASP A 126 -14.47 0.88 12.23
CA ASP A 126 -15.35 0.86 11.05
C ASP A 126 -14.64 1.38 9.80
N ILE A 127 -13.73 2.33 10.00
CA ILE A 127 -12.86 2.84 8.93
C ILE A 127 -11.79 1.81 8.60
N LYS A 128 -11.06 1.30 9.59
CA LYS A 128 -9.96 0.36 9.37
C LYS A 128 -10.41 -0.94 8.70
N LYS A 129 -11.61 -1.43 8.97
CA LYS A 129 -12.19 -2.59 8.27
C LYS A 129 -12.25 -2.42 6.75
N ARG A 130 -12.34 -1.17 6.26
CA ARG A 130 -12.47 -0.84 4.85
C ARG A 130 -11.14 -0.50 4.19
N ILE A 131 -10.03 -0.40 4.95
CA ILE A 131 -8.72 0.02 4.47
C ILE A 131 -7.71 -1.11 4.63
N GLY A 132 -7.10 -1.57 3.53
CA GLY A 132 -5.90 -2.40 3.55
C GLY A 132 -4.66 -1.49 3.59
N TYR A 133 -3.69 -1.78 4.46
CA TYR A 133 -2.50 -0.94 4.61
C TYR A 133 -1.21 -1.77 4.71
N VAL A 134 -0.21 -1.36 3.93
CA VAL A 134 1.16 -1.86 4.02
C VAL A 134 2.13 -0.68 4.01
N SER A 135 3.11 -0.71 4.91
CA SER A 135 4.24 0.23 4.90
C SER A 135 5.58 -0.50 5.06
N PRO A 136 6.70 0.13 4.68
CA PRO A 136 8.04 -0.46 4.83
C PRO A 136 8.35 -0.85 6.27
N GLU A 137 7.89 -0.05 7.22
CA GLU A 137 8.20 -0.19 8.64
C GLU A 137 7.27 -1.19 9.36
N MET A 138 6.23 -1.69 8.67
CA MET A 138 5.21 -2.52 9.34
C MET A 138 5.78 -3.77 10.00
N HIS A 139 6.84 -4.39 9.41
CA HIS A 139 7.50 -5.55 9.99
C HIS A 139 8.14 -5.28 11.36
N LEU A 140 8.52 -4.02 11.65
CA LEU A 140 9.14 -3.63 12.93
C LEU A 140 8.13 -3.64 14.10
N TYR A 141 6.84 -3.59 13.81
CA TYR A 141 5.80 -3.60 14.84
C TYR A 141 5.50 -4.99 15.37
N TYR A 142 5.86 -6.06 14.62
CA TYR A 142 5.66 -7.43 15.06
C TYR A 142 6.83 -7.87 15.95
N LYS A 143 6.62 -7.81 17.29
CA LYS A 143 7.61 -8.20 18.29
C LYS A 143 7.50 -9.67 18.69
N GLU A 144 6.33 -10.26 18.53
CA GLU A 144 6.07 -11.65 18.85
C GLU A 144 6.35 -12.55 17.66
N ASN A 145 7.05 -13.64 17.91
CA ASN A 145 7.40 -14.60 16.87
C ASN A 145 6.28 -15.64 16.72
N VAL A 146 5.28 -15.28 15.93
CA VAL A 146 4.10 -16.11 15.67
C VAL A 146 4.13 -16.71 14.25
N PRO A 147 3.35 -17.77 13.98
CA PRO A 147 3.22 -18.34 12.63
C PRO A 147 2.79 -17.30 11.60
N THR A 148 3.30 -17.43 10.38
CA THR A 148 3.03 -16.49 9.29
C THR A 148 1.54 -16.41 8.96
N LEU A 149 0.81 -17.54 9.04
CA LEU A 149 -0.64 -17.55 8.87
C LEU A 149 -1.34 -16.59 9.86
N ASN A 150 -0.87 -16.52 11.11
CA ASN A 150 -1.43 -15.62 12.11
C ASN A 150 -1.18 -14.14 11.76
N ILE A 151 -0.02 -13.84 11.16
CA ILE A 151 0.27 -12.49 10.67
C ILE A 151 -0.71 -12.11 9.55
N VAL A 152 -0.90 -12.98 8.56
CA VAL A 152 -1.86 -12.74 7.46
C VAL A 152 -3.28 -12.59 8.01
N GLY A 153 -3.72 -13.51 8.87
CA GLY A 153 -5.04 -13.48 9.50
C GLY A 153 -5.29 -12.25 10.39
N SER A 154 -4.23 -11.65 10.98
CA SER A 154 -4.37 -10.41 11.78
C SER A 154 -4.94 -9.24 10.95
N GLY A 155 -4.89 -9.33 9.62
CA GLY A 155 -5.46 -8.33 8.73
C GLY A 155 -6.98 -8.18 8.84
N PHE A 156 -7.71 -9.22 9.26
CA PHE A 156 -9.15 -9.13 9.52
C PHE A 156 -9.50 -8.21 10.71
N PHE A 157 -8.56 -8.07 11.64
CA PHE A 157 -8.77 -7.35 12.90
C PHE A 157 -8.03 -6.00 12.95
N ASP A 158 -7.22 -5.69 11.94
CA ASP A 158 -6.34 -4.51 11.88
C ASP A 158 -5.43 -4.33 13.10
N SER A 159 -5.17 -5.43 13.80
CA SER A 159 -4.28 -5.45 14.95
C SER A 159 -2.85 -5.79 14.53
N ILE A 160 -1.88 -5.22 15.24
CA ILE A 160 -0.49 -5.64 15.18
C ILE A 160 -0.37 -6.81 16.17
N GLY A 161 -0.30 -8.02 15.62
CA GLY A 161 -0.44 -9.25 16.40
C GLY A 161 -1.87 -9.80 16.40
N LEU A 162 -1.99 -11.11 16.61
CA LEU A 162 -3.29 -11.80 16.61
C LEU A 162 -3.84 -11.88 18.03
N PHE A 163 -4.49 -10.82 18.49
CA PHE A 163 -5.20 -10.82 19.78
C PHE A 163 -6.53 -11.58 19.77
N ARG A 164 -7.03 -11.92 18.57
CA ARG A 164 -8.23 -12.74 18.36
C ARG A 164 -7.88 -13.87 17.40
N LYS A 165 -8.31 -15.08 17.70
CA LYS A 165 -8.16 -16.21 16.77
C LYS A 165 -9.08 -16.00 15.58
N CYS A 166 -8.57 -16.27 14.38
CA CYS A 166 -9.39 -16.39 13.19
C CYS A 166 -10.36 -17.57 13.37
N ASN A 167 -11.55 -17.44 12.81
CA ASN A 167 -12.42 -18.59 12.61
C ASN A 167 -11.94 -19.41 11.39
N ALA A 168 -12.52 -20.60 11.18
CA ALA A 168 -12.10 -21.50 10.11
C ALA A 168 -12.23 -20.88 8.69
N GLU A 169 -13.25 -20.06 8.48
CA GLU A 169 -13.47 -19.34 7.22
C GLU A 169 -12.36 -18.29 6.99
N GLN A 170 -12.05 -17.49 8.00
CA GLN A 170 -10.97 -16.50 7.95
C GLN A 170 -9.59 -17.14 7.74
N GLU A 171 -9.33 -18.27 8.38
CA GLU A 171 -8.09 -19.04 8.16
C GLU A 171 -8.00 -19.54 6.71
N THR A 172 -9.11 -20.03 6.17
CA THR A 172 -9.17 -20.47 4.77
C THR A 172 -8.85 -19.32 3.82
N VAL A 173 -9.49 -18.16 3.99
CA VAL A 173 -9.22 -16.97 3.16
C VAL A 173 -7.77 -16.51 3.31
N ALA A 174 -7.22 -16.51 4.52
CA ALA A 174 -5.82 -16.14 4.75
C ALA A 174 -4.87 -17.11 4.01
N LEU A 175 -5.11 -18.43 4.07
CA LEU A 175 -4.34 -19.44 3.34
C LEU A 175 -4.45 -19.26 1.82
N GLU A 176 -5.62 -18.95 1.31
CA GLU A 176 -5.81 -18.68 -0.13
C GLU A 176 -5.04 -17.46 -0.58
N TRP A 177 -5.01 -16.37 0.20
CA TRP A 177 -4.15 -15.22 -0.08
C TRP A 177 -2.66 -15.57 -0.02
N MET A 178 -2.25 -16.42 0.92
CA MET A 178 -0.88 -16.92 0.96
C MET A 178 -0.54 -17.73 -0.31
N LYS A 179 -1.46 -18.53 -0.84
CA LYS A 179 -1.30 -19.23 -2.13
C LYS A 179 -1.13 -18.27 -3.29
N VAL A 180 -2.00 -17.25 -3.36
CA VAL A 180 -1.93 -16.21 -4.39
C VAL A 180 -0.55 -15.55 -4.42
N PHE A 181 0.01 -15.19 -3.26
CA PHE A 181 1.36 -14.64 -3.16
C PHE A 181 2.49 -15.69 -3.24
N GLY A 182 2.17 -16.99 -3.27
CA GLY A 182 3.16 -18.09 -3.40
C GLY A 182 3.91 -18.41 -2.11
N ILE A 183 3.36 -18.04 -0.96
CA ILE A 183 3.96 -18.23 0.37
C ILE A 183 3.20 -19.21 1.26
N GLU A 184 2.31 -20.03 0.72
CA GLU A 184 1.53 -21.01 1.50
C GLU A 184 2.42 -21.96 2.30
N HIS A 185 3.54 -22.37 1.72
CA HIS A 185 4.53 -23.26 2.36
C HIS A 185 5.16 -22.66 3.63
N LEU A 186 4.98 -21.36 3.86
CA LEU A 186 5.47 -20.63 5.04
C LEU A 186 4.42 -20.51 6.15
N LYS A 187 3.22 -21.07 6.01
CA LYS A 187 2.09 -20.86 6.93
C LYS A 187 2.43 -21.10 8.40
N ASP A 188 3.17 -22.17 8.67
CA ASP A 188 3.54 -22.61 10.03
C ASP A 188 4.92 -22.06 10.46
N ARG A 189 5.68 -21.44 9.53
CA ARG A 189 6.97 -20.81 9.87
C ARG A 189 6.77 -19.54 10.68
N LEU A 190 7.67 -19.35 11.62
CA LEU A 190 7.66 -18.15 12.47
C LEU A 190 8.05 -16.91 11.66
N PHE A 191 7.22 -15.88 11.70
CA PHE A 191 7.34 -14.69 10.84
C PHE A 191 8.72 -14.00 10.94
N LEU A 192 9.28 -13.88 12.14
CA LEU A 192 10.57 -13.22 12.33
C LEU A 192 11.76 -14.05 11.82
N THR A 193 11.55 -15.32 11.47
CA THR A 193 12.59 -16.18 10.86
C THR A 193 12.57 -16.14 9.33
N LEU A 194 11.61 -15.46 8.74
CA LEU A 194 11.49 -15.31 7.30
C LEU A 194 12.50 -14.30 6.76
N SER A 195 12.85 -14.43 5.50
CA SER A 195 13.58 -13.38 4.78
C SER A 195 12.74 -12.11 4.66
N SER A 196 13.39 -10.96 4.46
CA SER A 196 12.69 -9.66 4.29
C SER A 196 11.66 -9.68 3.15
N GLY A 197 11.98 -10.36 2.05
CA GLY A 197 11.05 -10.54 0.92
C GLY A 197 9.83 -11.38 1.29
N GLU A 198 10.01 -12.52 1.99
CA GLU A 198 8.92 -13.37 2.47
C GLU A 198 8.05 -12.63 3.48
N GLN A 199 8.64 -11.87 4.40
CA GLN A 199 7.90 -11.02 5.32
C GLN A 199 7.07 -9.97 4.57
N ARG A 200 7.62 -9.35 3.53
CA ARG A 200 6.93 -8.38 2.70
C ARG A 200 5.72 -8.98 2.00
N LEU A 201 5.86 -10.17 1.40
CA LEU A 201 4.76 -10.88 0.77
C LEU A 201 3.66 -11.27 1.76
N ALA A 202 4.03 -11.68 2.98
CA ALA A 202 3.05 -11.95 4.04
C ALA A 202 2.28 -10.70 4.47
N LEU A 203 2.95 -9.55 4.58
CA LEU A 203 2.31 -8.27 4.91
C LEU A 203 1.42 -7.75 3.76
N LEU A 204 1.82 -8.02 2.50
CA LEU A 204 0.94 -7.78 1.36
C LEU A 204 -0.32 -8.65 1.46
N ALA A 205 -0.18 -9.97 1.61
CA ALA A 205 -1.32 -10.87 1.77
C ALA A 205 -2.26 -10.40 2.89
N ARG A 206 -1.69 -9.98 4.03
CA ARG A 206 -2.43 -9.42 5.17
C ARG A 206 -3.31 -8.22 4.81
N ALA A 207 -2.85 -7.34 3.93
CA ALA A 207 -3.61 -6.15 3.54
C ALA A 207 -4.86 -6.47 2.71
N PHE A 208 -4.84 -7.61 2.01
CA PHE A 208 -5.92 -8.02 1.10
C PHE A 208 -6.99 -8.92 1.73
N VAL A 209 -6.69 -9.61 2.86
CA VAL A 209 -7.57 -10.66 3.42
C VAL A 209 -9.00 -10.23 3.70
N LYS A 210 -9.23 -8.98 4.05
CA LYS A 210 -10.57 -8.44 4.37
C LYS A 210 -11.30 -7.84 3.17
N ASP A 211 -10.73 -7.97 1.97
CA ASP A 211 -11.28 -7.39 0.74
C ASP A 211 -11.61 -5.89 0.86
N PRO A 212 -10.61 -5.04 1.15
CA PRO A 212 -10.81 -3.64 1.48
C PRO A 212 -11.38 -2.83 0.30
N ASP A 213 -12.07 -1.71 0.61
CA ASP A 213 -12.55 -0.74 -0.39
C ASP A 213 -11.41 0.18 -0.83
N LEU A 214 -10.52 0.56 0.11
CA LEU A 214 -9.32 1.33 -0.14
C LEU A 214 -8.09 0.50 0.23
N ILE A 215 -7.13 0.40 -0.68
CA ILE A 215 -5.83 -0.20 -0.37
C ILE A 215 -4.73 0.87 -0.47
N ILE A 216 -3.92 0.97 0.58
CA ILE A 216 -2.80 1.89 0.68
C ILE A 216 -1.53 1.07 0.73
N LEU A 217 -0.68 1.23 -0.28
CA LEU A 217 0.56 0.49 -0.45
C LEU A 217 1.74 1.46 -0.46
N ASP A 218 2.47 1.51 0.65
CA ASP A 218 3.67 2.34 0.78
C ASP A 218 4.91 1.50 0.51
N GLU A 219 5.54 1.75 -0.63
CA GLU A 219 6.70 1.02 -1.18
C GLU A 219 6.52 -0.52 -1.15
N PRO A 220 5.41 -1.06 -1.67
CA PRO A 220 5.06 -2.46 -1.46
C PRO A 220 6.04 -3.45 -2.09
N LEU A 221 6.74 -3.06 -3.16
CA LEU A 221 7.67 -3.91 -3.91
C LEU A 221 9.12 -3.80 -3.43
N HIS A 222 9.41 -2.88 -2.50
CA HIS A 222 10.76 -2.71 -1.98
C HIS A 222 11.27 -3.99 -1.30
N GLY A 223 12.51 -4.41 -1.64
CA GLY A 223 13.13 -5.61 -1.07
C GLY A 223 12.68 -6.94 -1.69
N LEU A 224 11.78 -6.94 -2.67
CA LEU A 224 11.43 -8.13 -3.44
C LEU A 224 12.39 -8.33 -4.62
N ASP A 225 12.65 -9.59 -4.98
CA ASP A 225 13.30 -9.94 -6.23
C ASP A 225 12.39 -9.65 -7.44
N VAL A 226 12.96 -9.68 -8.66
CA VAL A 226 12.27 -9.31 -9.89
C VAL A 226 11.01 -10.15 -10.15
N SER A 227 11.07 -11.47 -9.87
CA SER A 227 9.94 -12.38 -10.09
C SER A 227 8.80 -12.06 -9.14
N ASN A 228 9.10 -11.88 -7.85
CA ASN A 228 8.11 -11.53 -6.83
C ASN A 228 7.55 -10.11 -7.04
N LYS A 229 8.36 -9.15 -7.53
CA LYS A 229 7.87 -7.82 -7.92
C LYS A 229 6.81 -7.91 -9.02
N LYS A 230 7.10 -8.62 -10.11
CA LYS A 230 6.17 -8.82 -11.23
C LYS A 230 4.87 -9.48 -10.76
N LYS A 231 4.99 -10.56 -9.98
CA LYS A 231 3.84 -11.28 -9.43
C LYS A 231 3.00 -10.40 -8.52
N ALA A 232 3.61 -9.67 -7.58
CA ALA A 232 2.89 -8.79 -6.66
C ALA A 232 2.21 -7.63 -7.41
N ALA A 233 2.87 -7.03 -8.40
CA ALA A 233 2.27 -5.99 -9.23
C ALA A 233 1.03 -6.50 -9.97
N ALA A 234 1.09 -7.69 -10.61
CA ALA A 234 -0.04 -8.30 -11.30
C ALA A 234 -1.22 -8.59 -10.35
N ILE A 235 -0.95 -9.05 -9.12
CA ILE A 235 -1.99 -9.28 -8.10
C ILE A 235 -2.65 -7.95 -7.70
N ILE A 236 -1.87 -6.90 -7.50
CA ILE A 236 -2.38 -5.56 -7.15
C ILE A 236 -3.26 -5.02 -8.29
N GLU A 237 -2.82 -5.12 -9.54
CA GLU A 237 -3.58 -4.71 -10.72
C GLU A 237 -4.92 -5.46 -10.79
N GLN A 238 -4.87 -6.79 -10.75
CA GLN A 238 -6.07 -7.61 -10.81
C GLN A 238 -7.04 -7.35 -9.65
N PHE A 239 -6.53 -7.05 -8.46
CA PHE A 239 -7.36 -6.64 -7.33
C PHE A 239 -8.05 -5.30 -7.60
N CYS A 240 -7.31 -4.33 -8.13
CA CYS A 240 -7.77 -2.96 -8.39
C CYS A 240 -8.68 -2.84 -9.61
N ASP A 241 -8.64 -3.78 -10.56
CA ASP A 241 -9.56 -3.82 -11.72
C ASP A 241 -11.02 -4.07 -11.33
N ARG A 242 -11.25 -4.55 -10.11
CA ARG A 242 -12.60 -4.78 -9.62
C ARG A 242 -13.32 -3.46 -9.32
N PRO A 243 -14.63 -3.38 -9.59
CA PRO A 243 -15.44 -2.19 -9.32
C PRO A 243 -15.34 -1.74 -7.85
N GLY A 244 -15.23 -0.43 -7.62
CA GLY A 244 -15.23 0.15 -6.29
C GLY A 244 -13.95 -0.07 -5.47
N LYS A 245 -12.87 -0.57 -6.08
CA LYS A 245 -11.56 -0.70 -5.42
C LYS A 245 -10.71 0.53 -5.68
N THR A 246 -10.38 1.26 -4.62
CA THR A 246 -9.54 2.46 -4.65
C THR A 246 -8.12 2.12 -4.23
N LEU A 247 -7.12 2.72 -4.87
CA LEU A 247 -5.70 2.51 -4.58
C LEU A 247 -4.99 3.84 -4.31
N ILE A 248 -4.20 3.86 -3.24
CA ILE A 248 -3.12 4.84 -3.02
C ILE A 248 -1.80 4.06 -3.04
N TYR A 249 -0.97 4.35 -4.03
CA TYR A 249 0.32 3.69 -4.22
C TYR A 249 1.45 4.69 -4.02
N VAL A 250 2.37 4.40 -3.13
CA VAL A 250 3.55 5.24 -2.87
C VAL A 250 4.78 4.51 -3.35
N THR A 251 5.57 5.14 -4.19
CA THR A 251 6.87 4.64 -4.62
C THR A 251 7.81 5.79 -4.97
N HIS A 252 9.09 5.56 -4.81
CA HIS A 252 10.14 6.42 -5.33
C HIS A 252 10.54 6.07 -6.77
N TYR A 253 10.04 4.94 -7.29
CA TYR A 253 10.41 4.39 -8.58
C TYR A 253 9.20 4.41 -9.55
N PRO A 254 9.11 5.38 -10.48
CA PRO A 254 7.98 5.47 -11.41
C PRO A 254 7.75 4.19 -12.24
N HIS A 255 8.80 3.41 -12.52
CA HIS A 255 8.72 2.15 -13.25
C HIS A 255 8.10 0.99 -12.45
N GLU A 256 7.94 1.15 -11.13
CA GLU A 256 7.27 0.16 -10.26
C GLU A 256 5.77 0.43 -10.12
N LEU A 257 5.24 1.47 -10.76
CA LEU A 257 3.81 1.75 -10.71
C LEU A 257 3.03 0.69 -11.47
N PRO A 258 1.98 0.12 -10.84
CA PRO A 258 1.01 -0.72 -11.53
C PRO A 258 0.35 0.02 -12.71
N ALA A 259 0.04 -0.68 -13.80
CA ALA A 259 -0.55 -0.08 -14.99
C ALA A 259 -1.94 0.53 -14.74
N CYS A 260 -2.65 0.05 -13.71
CA CYS A 260 -3.95 0.59 -13.31
C CYS A 260 -3.87 2.01 -12.69
N VAL A 261 -2.67 2.50 -12.31
CA VAL A 261 -2.50 3.83 -11.72
C VAL A 261 -2.52 4.89 -12.81
N ASP A 262 -3.54 5.73 -12.80
CA ASP A 262 -3.78 6.76 -13.82
C ASP A 262 -3.71 8.19 -13.28
N LYS A 263 -3.66 8.37 -11.94
CA LYS A 263 -3.65 9.67 -11.28
C LYS A 263 -2.43 9.85 -10.39
N ARG A 264 -2.00 11.10 -10.23
CA ARG A 264 -0.81 11.44 -9.43
C ARG A 264 -1.11 12.59 -8.48
N PHE A 265 -0.61 12.47 -7.27
CA PHE A 265 -0.59 13.53 -6.28
C PHE A 265 0.84 13.74 -5.80
N GLU A 266 1.32 14.96 -5.83
CA GLU A 266 2.70 15.29 -5.46
C GLU A 266 2.73 16.16 -4.21
N LEU A 267 3.37 15.65 -3.16
CA LEU A 267 3.64 16.42 -1.95
C LEU A 267 4.91 17.25 -2.10
N VAL A 268 4.75 18.56 -1.91
CA VAL A 268 5.87 19.49 -1.87
C VAL A 268 6.39 19.60 -0.44
N LYS A 269 7.71 19.54 -0.28
CA LYS A 269 8.34 19.76 1.02
C LYS A 269 8.27 21.25 1.35
N HIS A 270 7.60 21.57 2.43
CA HIS A 270 7.67 22.92 3.01
C HIS A 270 8.95 23.07 3.83
N ALA A 271 9.69 24.15 3.54
CA ALA A 271 10.94 24.50 4.23
C ALA A 271 10.68 24.91 5.69
#